data_3e7e1ae90e23e69f3319cc027d699e7a
#
_entry.id   3e7e1ae90e23e69f3319cc027d699e7a
#
_cell.length_a   1.000
_cell.length_b   1.000
_cell.length_c   1.000
_cell.angle_alpha   90.00
_cell.angle_beta   90.00
_cell.angle_gamma   90.00
#
_symmetry.space_group_name_H-M   'P 1'
#
loop_
_entity.id
_entity.type
_entity.pdbx_description
1 polymer ?
#
loop_
_entity_poly.entity_id
_entity_poly.type
_entity_poly.pdbx_seq_one_letter_code
_entity_poly.pdbx_strand_id
1 'polypeptide(L)'
;LGVYFNIESDIGDFDVRYIGTFLDKFEQEASGDFSALQAKKDAGEIPDSIPLKGFGDLLGKDGVYDNKHTLRVSWDKGPYRVSLFGLKKGSFEQTSLGLKDGKPYIVPSMTTLNLTMSYDFELNDHDARIRFAVKNLKDERAPTADRYYGYYADAHQDYGKNYYLDFTIKM
;
A
#
# COMPACT_ATOMS: atom_id res chain seq x y z
N LEU A 1 -1.13 13.07 -8.30
CA LEU A 1 -0.07 13.36 -9.27
C LEU A 1 0.22 12.12 -10.09
N GLY A 2 0.21 12.23 -11.42
CA GLY A 2 0.56 11.15 -12.34
C GLY A 2 1.64 11.61 -13.32
N VAL A 3 2.59 10.72 -13.62
CA VAL A 3 3.66 10.92 -14.60
C VAL A 3 3.78 9.67 -15.43
N TYR A 4 3.85 9.84 -16.77
CA TYR A 4 3.86 8.75 -17.75
C TYR A 4 4.93 9.04 -18.80
N PHE A 5 5.75 8.01 -19.10
CA PHE A 5 6.75 8.07 -20.17
C PHE A 5 6.68 6.80 -20.99
N ASN A 6 6.72 6.97 -22.33
CA ASN A 6 6.96 5.89 -23.28
C ASN A 6 8.27 6.19 -24.00
N ILE A 7 9.15 5.21 -24.07
CA ILE A 7 10.46 5.31 -24.72
C ILE A 7 10.58 4.13 -25.69
N GLU A 8 10.63 4.41 -26.98
CA GLU A 8 10.90 3.44 -28.04
C GLU A 8 12.41 3.37 -28.28
N SER A 9 12.96 2.17 -28.38
CA SER A 9 14.40 1.97 -28.65
C SER A 9 14.70 0.63 -29.32
N ASP A 10 15.90 0.52 -29.91
CA ASP A 10 16.37 -0.71 -30.57
C ASP A 10 16.49 -1.91 -29.58
N ILE A 11 16.61 -1.62 -28.28
CA ILE A 11 16.68 -2.66 -27.24
C ILE A 11 15.30 -3.05 -26.68
N GLY A 12 14.21 -2.41 -27.18
CA GLY A 12 12.83 -2.63 -26.77
C GLY A 12 12.16 -1.35 -26.29
N ASP A 13 10.87 -1.43 -26.05
CA ASP A 13 10.03 -0.32 -25.64
C ASP A 13 9.85 -0.30 -24.12
N PHE A 14 9.97 0.89 -23.53
CA PHE A 14 9.79 1.08 -22.09
C PHE A 14 8.55 1.93 -21.83
N ASP A 15 7.70 1.44 -20.90
CA ASP A 15 6.60 2.20 -20.30
C ASP A 15 6.91 2.45 -18.84
N VAL A 16 6.94 3.72 -18.42
CA VAL A 16 7.15 4.13 -17.05
C VAL A 16 5.93 4.90 -16.57
N ARG A 17 5.32 4.44 -15.49
CA ARG A 17 4.13 5.05 -14.91
C ARG A 17 4.33 5.24 -13.41
N TYR A 18 4.29 6.50 -12.98
CA TYR A 18 4.29 6.86 -11.57
C TYR A 18 2.96 7.51 -11.19
N ILE A 19 2.39 7.11 -10.04
CA ILE A 19 1.20 7.75 -9.45
C ILE A 19 1.49 7.99 -7.96
N GLY A 20 1.41 9.27 -7.57
CA GLY A 20 1.41 9.69 -6.18
C GLY A 20 0.00 10.14 -5.78
N THR A 21 -0.53 9.56 -4.72
CA THR A 21 -1.79 9.95 -4.07
C THR A 21 -1.44 10.59 -2.73
N PHE A 22 -1.99 11.76 -2.48
CA PHE A 22 -1.82 12.51 -1.23
C PHE A 22 -3.21 12.82 -0.68
N LEU A 23 -3.43 12.54 0.59
CA LEU A 23 -4.62 12.94 1.32
C LEU A 23 -4.28 14.22 2.08
N ASP A 24 -5.08 15.26 1.89
CA ASP A 24 -4.93 16.52 2.61
C ASP A 24 -5.78 16.54 3.89
N LYS A 25 -6.85 15.73 3.91
CA LYS A 25 -7.81 15.70 5.01
C LYS A 25 -8.52 14.35 5.08
N PHE A 26 -8.70 13.83 6.29
CA PHE A 26 -9.54 12.67 6.57
C PHE A 26 -10.21 12.85 7.93
N GLU A 27 -11.37 13.50 7.94
CA GLU A 27 -12.11 13.78 9.16
C GLU A 27 -13.37 12.92 9.27
N GLN A 28 -13.65 12.53 10.49
CA GLN A 28 -14.88 11.86 10.88
C GLN A 28 -15.55 12.66 12.01
N GLU A 29 -16.80 13.05 11.79
CA GLU A 29 -17.56 13.73 12.83
C GLU A 29 -17.99 12.76 13.93
N ALA A 30 -18.00 13.25 15.17
CA ALA A 30 -18.54 12.50 16.28
C ALA A 30 -20.08 12.39 16.10
N SER A 31 -20.61 11.18 16.17
CA SER A 31 -22.06 10.92 16.04
C SER A 31 -22.57 10.03 17.19
N GLY A 32 -23.87 10.12 17.48
CA GLY A 32 -24.51 9.31 18.49
C GLY A 32 -23.84 9.44 19.87
N ASP A 33 -23.46 8.31 20.46
CA ASP A 33 -22.86 8.24 21.80
C ASP A 33 -21.52 9.00 21.88
N PHE A 34 -20.75 9.06 20.78
CA PHE A 34 -19.49 9.81 20.73
C PHE A 34 -19.70 11.32 20.85
N SER A 35 -20.77 11.87 20.26
CA SER A 35 -21.13 13.28 20.45
C SER A 35 -21.46 13.59 21.90
N ALA A 36 -22.17 12.69 22.60
CA ALA A 36 -22.48 12.84 24.01
C ALA A 36 -21.21 12.76 24.88
N LEU A 37 -20.28 11.85 24.56
CA LEU A 37 -18.99 11.75 25.26
C LEU A 37 -18.13 12.99 25.04
N GLN A 38 -18.10 13.54 23.83
CA GLN A 38 -17.37 14.77 23.53
C GLN A 38 -17.94 15.95 24.33
N ALA A 39 -19.27 16.10 24.35
CA ALA A 39 -19.93 17.15 25.13
C ALA A 39 -19.60 17.05 26.63
N LYS A 40 -19.54 15.85 27.19
CA LYS A 40 -19.12 15.63 28.59
C LYS A 40 -17.66 15.97 28.83
N LYS A 41 -16.79 15.69 27.88
CA LYS A 41 -15.37 16.05 27.94
C LYS A 41 -15.18 17.57 27.90
N ASP A 42 -15.89 18.23 26.99
CA ASP A 42 -15.90 19.69 26.86
C ASP A 42 -16.45 20.40 28.14
N ALA A 43 -17.38 19.74 28.83
CA ALA A 43 -17.91 20.18 30.12
C ALA A 43 -16.96 19.88 31.32
N GLY A 44 -15.82 19.20 31.10
CA GLY A 44 -14.87 18.83 32.15
C GLY A 44 -15.31 17.61 32.98
N GLU A 45 -16.37 16.91 32.61
CA GLU A 45 -16.83 15.69 33.27
C GLU A 45 -15.94 14.47 33.00
N ILE A 46 -15.21 14.49 31.87
CA ILE A 46 -14.24 13.48 31.47
C ILE A 46 -12.86 14.15 31.48
N PRO A 47 -11.86 13.63 32.22
CA PRO A 47 -10.51 14.18 32.24
C PRO A 47 -9.87 14.24 30.85
N ASP A 48 -9.10 15.31 30.56
CA ASP A 48 -8.41 15.48 29.27
C ASP A 48 -7.41 14.36 28.96
N SER A 49 -6.89 13.70 29.99
CA SER A 49 -6.01 12.54 29.86
C SER A 49 -6.68 11.32 29.27
N ILE A 50 -8.02 11.28 29.19
CA ILE A 50 -8.77 10.18 28.55
C ILE A 50 -9.02 10.56 27.09
N PRO A 51 -8.31 9.94 26.11
CA PRO A 51 -8.53 10.25 24.71
C PRO A 51 -9.85 9.62 24.23
N LEU A 52 -10.67 10.43 23.58
CA LEU A 52 -11.78 9.93 22.76
C LEU A 52 -11.23 9.68 21.35
N LYS A 53 -11.47 8.48 20.80
CA LYS A 53 -10.87 8.02 19.56
C LYS A 53 -11.93 7.69 18.50
N GLY A 54 -11.52 7.68 17.22
CA GLY A 54 -12.37 7.29 16.11
C GLY A 54 -13.17 8.43 15.47
N PHE A 55 -12.88 9.69 15.82
CA PHE A 55 -13.44 10.89 15.20
C PHE A 55 -12.44 12.06 15.26
N GLY A 56 -12.78 13.18 14.62
CA GLY A 56 -11.88 14.30 14.38
C GLY A 56 -10.97 14.03 13.19
N ASP A 57 -9.81 14.65 13.15
CA ASP A 57 -8.82 14.44 12.09
C ASP A 57 -8.08 13.11 12.32
N LEU A 58 -8.34 12.15 11.43
CA LEU A 58 -7.76 10.81 11.42
C LEU A 58 -6.61 10.68 10.43
N LEU A 59 -6.25 11.75 9.70
CA LEU A 59 -5.17 11.72 8.74
C LEU A 59 -3.83 11.41 9.43
N GLY A 60 -3.08 10.48 8.87
CA GLY A 60 -1.81 10.02 9.44
C GLY A 60 -1.94 9.23 10.73
N LYS A 61 -3.12 8.67 11.05
CA LYS A 61 -3.40 7.94 12.29
C LYS A 61 -4.05 6.59 12.04
N ASP A 62 -3.75 5.62 12.90
CA ASP A 62 -4.43 4.32 13.07
C ASP A 62 -4.74 3.57 11.75
N GLY A 63 -3.80 3.54 10.82
CA GLY A 63 -3.93 2.85 9.53
C GLY A 63 -4.26 3.77 8.35
N VAL A 64 -4.59 5.03 8.59
CA VAL A 64 -4.81 6.05 7.55
C VAL A 64 -3.48 6.76 7.28
N TYR A 65 -2.82 6.40 6.18
CA TYR A 65 -1.59 7.07 5.72
C TYR A 65 -1.93 8.26 4.81
N ASP A 66 -1.15 9.34 4.93
CA ASP A 66 -1.34 10.58 4.18
C ASP A 66 -0.87 10.48 2.72
N ASN A 67 0.01 9.53 2.41
CA ASN A 67 0.56 9.37 1.07
C ASN A 67 0.67 7.91 0.62
N LYS A 68 0.52 7.71 -0.70
CA LYS A 68 0.69 6.42 -1.37
C LYS A 68 1.34 6.64 -2.73
N HIS A 69 2.36 5.86 -3.04
CA HIS A 69 3.09 5.96 -4.31
C HIS A 69 3.09 4.61 -5.01
N THR A 70 2.86 4.63 -6.32
CA THR A 70 3.05 3.48 -7.18
C THR A 70 3.99 3.85 -8.32
N LEU A 71 4.90 2.94 -8.65
CA LEU A 71 5.77 3.02 -9.81
C LEU A 71 5.66 1.71 -10.58
N ARG A 72 5.37 1.79 -11.88
CA ARG A 72 5.49 0.67 -12.80
C ARG A 72 6.51 1.01 -13.86
N VAL A 73 7.42 0.09 -14.10
CA VAL A 73 8.35 0.10 -15.23
C VAL A 73 8.12 -1.20 -16.01
N SER A 74 7.75 -1.09 -17.28
CA SER A 74 7.57 -2.24 -18.17
C SER A 74 8.54 -2.11 -19.34
N TRP A 75 9.05 -3.25 -19.80
CA TRP A 75 9.88 -3.40 -20.98
C TRP A 75 9.27 -4.48 -21.86
N ASP A 76 9.13 -4.16 -23.15
CA ASP A 76 8.56 -5.02 -24.17
C ASP A 76 9.55 -5.14 -25.33
N LYS A 77 9.85 -6.37 -25.77
CA LYS A 77 10.65 -6.64 -26.97
C LYS A 77 10.22 -7.94 -27.63
N GLY A 78 9.58 -7.82 -28.79
CA GLY A 78 9.05 -8.98 -29.50
C GLY A 78 8.12 -9.82 -28.60
N PRO A 79 8.42 -11.12 -28.39
CA PRO A 79 7.57 -11.97 -27.57
C PRO A 79 7.80 -11.79 -26.05
N TYR A 80 8.79 -11.00 -25.65
CA TYR A 80 9.17 -10.84 -24.23
C TYR A 80 8.55 -9.59 -23.63
N ARG A 81 8.03 -9.72 -22.41
CA ARG A 81 7.60 -8.60 -21.57
C ARG A 81 8.10 -8.80 -20.15
N VAL A 82 8.67 -7.74 -19.58
CA VAL A 82 9.09 -7.67 -18.18
C VAL A 82 8.47 -6.44 -17.54
N SER A 83 7.90 -6.56 -16.34
CA SER A 83 7.33 -5.45 -15.60
C SER A 83 7.72 -5.50 -14.13
N LEU A 84 8.23 -4.39 -13.61
CA LEU A 84 8.48 -4.15 -12.20
C LEU A 84 7.42 -3.17 -11.67
N PHE A 85 6.73 -3.54 -10.59
CA PHE A 85 5.75 -2.71 -9.93
C PHE A 85 6.14 -2.49 -8.48
N GLY A 86 6.30 -1.22 -8.10
CA GLY A 86 6.54 -0.77 -6.73
C GLY A 86 5.30 -0.11 -6.13
N LEU A 87 5.01 -0.42 -4.86
CA LEU A 87 3.99 0.23 -4.06
C LEU A 87 4.60 0.65 -2.73
N LYS A 88 4.58 1.95 -2.43
CA LYS A 88 4.91 2.52 -1.13
C LYS A 88 3.67 3.10 -0.48
N LYS A 89 3.42 2.74 0.77
CA LYS A 89 2.41 3.32 1.67
C LYS A 89 3.13 4.15 2.73
N GLY A 90 2.62 5.34 3.05
CA GLY A 90 3.17 6.22 4.07
C GLY A 90 3.17 5.62 5.47
N SER A 91 3.86 6.29 6.38
CA SER A 91 3.80 6.00 7.82
C SER A 91 2.56 6.65 8.44
N PHE A 92 2.19 6.19 9.63
CA PHE A 92 1.11 6.78 10.42
C PHE A 92 1.37 6.57 11.92
N GLU A 93 0.75 7.39 12.75
CA GLU A 93 0.77 7.24 14.20
C GLU A 93 -0.21 6.15 14.65
N GLN A 94 0.22 5.30 15.56
CA GLN A 94 -0.69 4.43 16.31
C GLN A 94 -1.09 5.13 17.61
N THR A 95 -2.28 5.71 17.65
CA THR A 95 -2.73 6.56 18.78
C THR A 95 -2.98 5.78 20.09
N SER A 96 -3.06 4.44 20.03
CA SER A 96 -3.21 3.58 21.23
C SER A 96 -1.90 3.37 21.98
N LEU A 97 -0.75 3.70 21.37
CA LEU A 97 0.58 3.53 21.95
C LEU A 97 1.31 4.86 22.08
N GLY A 98 1.98 5.05 23.21
CA GLY A 98 2.98 6.07 23.42
C GLY A 98 4.31 5.44 23.81
N LEU A 99 5.42 6.04 23.41
CA LEU A 99 6.74 5.64 23.87
C LEU A 99 6.99 6.13 25.30
N LYS A 100 7.98 5.54 25.98
CA LYS A 100 8.35 5.90 27.37
C LYS A 100 8.76 7.37 27.55
N ASP A 101 9.22 8.01 26.47
CA ASP A 101 9.59 9.41 26.42
C ASP A 101 8.41 10.36 26.07
N GLY A 102 7.18 9.82 26.02
CA GLY A 102 5.96 10.56 25.72
C GLY A 102 5.73 10.83 24.22
N LYS A 103 6.61 10.33 23.33
CA LYS A 103 6.41 10.47 21.89
C LYS A 103 5.38 9.47 21.36
N PRO A 104 4.68 9.82 20.27
CA PRO A 104 3.78 8.89 19.60
C PRO A 104 4.55 7.71 19.00
N TYR A 105 3.93 6.53 18.99
CA TYR A 105 4.47 5.39 18.25
C TYR A 105 4.11 5.51 16.77
N ILE A 106 5.13 5.55 15.93
CA ILE A 106 4.97 5.67 14.47
C ILE A 106 5.13 4.28 13.84
N VAL A 107 4.07 3.81 13.17
CA VAL A 107 4.13 2.66 12.28
C VAL A 107 4.84 3.09 10.99
N PRO A 108 6.02 2.51 10.67
CA PRO A 108 6.80 3.00 9.54
C PRO A 108 6.15 2.71 8.19
N SER A 109 6.58 3.44 7.16
CA SER A 109 6.16 3.21 5.78
C SER A 109 6.59 1.83 5.29
N MET A 110 5.79 1.21 4.41
CA MET A 110 6.10 -0.08 3.79
C MET A 110 6.22 0.05 2.28
N THR A 111 7.23 -0.59 1.69
CA THR A 111 7.44 -0.61 0.23
C THR A 111 7.53 -2.04 -0.26
N THR A 112 6.62 -2.45 -1.13
CA THR A 112 6.64 -3.76 -1.79
C THR A 112 7.00 -3.63 -3.26
N LEU A 113 7.74 -4.62 -3.79
CA LEU A 113 8.11 -4.73 -5.20
C LEU A 113 7.59 -6.04 -5.77
N ASN A 114 6.98 -5.98 -6.95
CA ASN A 114 6.49 -7.14 -7.68
C ASN A 114 7.16 -7.19 -9.06
N LEU A 115 7.66 -8.35 -9.45
CA LEU A 115 8.24 -8.61 -10.77
C LEU A 115 7.31 -9.54 -11.54
N THR A 116 7.06 -9.22 -12.81
CA THR A 116 6.33 -10.08 -13.74
C THR A 116 7.13 -10.20 -15.01
N MET A 117 7.26 -11.43 -15.52
CA MET A 117 7.89 -11.73 -16.81
C MET A 117 6.93 -12.60 -17.60
N SER A 118 6.78 -12.34 -18.91
CA SER A 118 5.99 -13.18 -19.79
C SER A 118 6.68 -13.38 -21.13
N TYR A 119 6.38 -14.50 -21.76
CA TYR A 119 6.84 -14.91 -23.07
C TYR A 119 5.66 -15.42 -23.89
N ASP A 120 5.44 -14.81 -25.06
CA ASP A 120 4.41 -15.18 -26.02
C ASP A 120 5.02 -16.10 -27.09
N PHE A 121 4.35 -17.20 -27.45
CA PHE A 121 4.81 -18.15 -28.43
C PHE A 121 3.64 -18.89 -29.08
N GLU A 122 3.88 -19.60 -30.17
CA GLU A 122 2.91 -20.48 -30.81
C GLU A 122 3.09 -21.91 -30.32
N LEU A 123 1.98 -22.59 -30.04
CA LEU A 123 1.94 -24.01 -29.71
C LEU A 123 0.82 -24.70 -30.51
N ASN A 124 1.19 -25.56 -31.46
CA ASN A 124 0.23 -26.26 -32.35
C ASN A 124 -0.77 -25.30 -33.02
N ASP A 125 -0.28 -24.26 -33.69
CA ASP A 125 -1.06 -23.21 -34.36
C ASP A 125 -1.98 -22.38 -33.45
N HIS A 126 -1.74 -22.40 -32.15
CA HIS A 126 -2.46 -21.61 -31.15
C HIS A 126 -1.52 -20.63 -30.45
N ASP A 127 -1.98 -19.40 -30.23
CA ASP A 127 -1.26 -18.42 -29.42
C ASP A 127 -1.15 -18.94 -27.96
N ALA A 128 0.05 -19.00 -27.46
CA ALA A 128 0.34 -19.41 -26.08
C ALA A 128 1.16 -18.37 -25.35
N ARG A 129 0.96 -18.27 -24.05
CA ARG A 129 1.73 -17.42 -23.14
C ARG A 129 2.12 -18.16 -21.89
N ILE A 130 3.37 -18.04 -21.49
CA ILE A 130 3.85 -18.38 -20.15
C ILE A 130 4.15 -17.08 -19.40
N ARG A 131 3.71 -17.00 -18.13
CA ARG A 131 3.94 -15.87 -17.27
C ARG A 131 4.46 -16.34 -15.91
N PHE A 132 5.59 -15.78 -15.50
CA PHE A 132 6.15 -15.95 -14.16
C PHE A 132 6.05 -14.63 -13.40
N ALA A 133 5.59 -14.67 -12.14
CA ALA A 133 5.52 -13.49 -11.30
C ALA A 133 6.04 -13.78 -9.89
N VAL A 134 6.73 -12.78 -9.33
CA VAL A 134 7.15 -12.76 -7.93
C VAL A 134 6.50 -11.56 -7.28
N LYS A 135 5.59 -11.77 -6.34
CA LYS A 135 5.04 -10.73 -5.48
C LYS A 135 5.92 -10.57 -4.25
N ASN A 136 6.07 -9.32 -3.82
CA ASN A 136 6.91 -8.95 -2.70
C ASN A 136 8.35 -9.48 -2.84
N LEU A 137 9.03 -9.07 -3.91
CA LEU A 137 10.36 -9.55 -4.32
C LEU A 137 11.42 -9.45 -3.21
N LYS A 138 11.30 -8.43 -2.34
CA LYS A 138 12.21 -8.21 -1.20
C LYS A 138 11.84 -8.99 0.06
N ASP A 139 10.72 -9.71 0.06
CA ASP A 139 10.18 -10.39 1.25
C ASP A 139 9.91 -9.43 2.41
N GLU A 140 9.45 -8.22 2.10
CA GLU A 140 9.16 -7.19 3.08
C GLU A 140 8.01 -7.64 4.00
N ARG A 141 8.20 -7.49 5.32
CA ARG A 141 7.19 -7.84 6.31
C ARG A 141 6.41 -6.60 6.72
N ALA A 142 5.15 -6.79 7.10
CA ALA A 142 4.33 -5.69 7.60
C ALA A 142 4.98 -5.06 8.84
N PRO A 143 4.98 -3.71 8.95
CA PRO A 143 5.50 -3.03 10.13
C PRO A 143 4.75 -3.46 11.39
N THR A 144 5.51 -3.71 12.47
CA THR A 144 4.94 -4.12 13.75
C THR A 144 4.03 -3.03 14.33
N ALA A 145 2.90 -3.45 14.89
CA ALA A 145 1.93 -2.58 15.56
C ALA A 145 1.21 -3.36 16.66
N ASP A 146 0.66 -2.65 17.66
CA ASP A 146 -0.17 -3.24 18.71
C ASP A 146 -1.59 -3.49 18.18
N ARG A 147 -1.73 -4.55 17.40
CA ARG A 147 -2.97 -5.02 16.80
C ARG A 147 -3.02 -6.55 16.89
N TYR A 148 -4.22 -7.13 16.69
CA TYR A 148 -4.47 -8.56 16.84
C TYR A 148 -3.45 -9.46 16.10
N TYR A 149 -3.05 -9.08 14.87
CA TYR A 149 -2.04 -9.82 14.09
C TYR A 149 -0.60 -9.32 14.28
N GLY A 150 -0.35 -8.38 15.19
CA GLY A 150 0.94 -7.72 15.35
C GLY A 150 1.23 -6.64 14.30
N TYR A 151 0.28 -6.33 13.42
CA TYR A 151 0.35 -5.27 12.42
C TYR A 151 -1.06 -4.77 12.03
N TYR A 152 -1.16 -3.64 11.31
CA TYR A 152 -2.42 -3.11 10.79
C TYR A 152 -2.83 -3.84 9.52
N ALA A 153 -3.71 -4.86 9.62
CA ALA A 153 -4.15 -5.69 8.49
C ALA A 153 -4.93 -4.89 7.42
N ASP A 154 -5.64 -3.83 7.82
CA ASP A 154 -6.36 -2.93 6.90
C ASP A 154 -5.40 -2.06 6.07
N ALA A 155 -4.24 -1.70 6.63
CA ALA A 155 -3.23 -0.89 5.95
C ALA A 155 -2.17 -1.72 5.23
N HIS A 156 -1.76 -2.86 5.78
CA HIS A 156 -0.63 -3.67 5.31
C HIS A 156 -1.01 -5.13 5.10
N GLN A 157 -0.28 -5.81 4.22
CA GLN A 157 -0.38 -7.26 4.00
C GLN A 157 0.95 -7.91 4.36
N ASP A 158 0.92 -8.99 5.15
CA ASP A 158 2.10 -9.71 5.64
C ASP A 158 2.24 -11.11 5.04
N TYR A 159 1.97 -11.25 3.74
CA TYR A 159 2.05 -12.56 3.07
C TYR A 159 3.48 -13.01 2.74
N GLY A 160 4.49 -12.12 2.86
CA GLY A 160 5.84 -12.41 2.42
C GLY A 160 5.96 -12.54 0.89
N LYS A 161 7.05 -13.17 0.44
CA LYS A 161 7.33 -13.42 -0.97
C LYS A 161 6.49 -14.57 -1.53
N ASN A 162 5.84 -14.35 -2.69
CA ASN A 162 5.02 -15.35 -3.37
C ASN A 162 5.41 -15.48 -4.84
N TYR A 163 5.40 -16.71 -5.36
CA TYR A 163 5.71 -17.05 -6.74
C TYR A 163 4.46 -17.54 -7.45
N TYR A 164 4.28 -17.11 -8.70
CA TYR A 164 3.16 -17.49 -9.56
C TYR A 164 3.70 -17.92 -10.91
N LEU A 165 3.13 -18.99 -11.45
CA LEU A 165 3.36 -19.45 -12.81
C LEU A 165 1.99 -19.65 -13.47
N ASP A 166 1.77 -18.96 -14.59
CA ASP A 166 0.58 -19.08 -15.41
C ASP A 166 0.96 -19.58 -16.79
N PHE A 167 0.12 -20.43 -17.37
CA PHE A 167 0.17 -20.87 -18.75
C PHE A 167 -1.20 -20.64 -19.38
N THR A 168 -1.24 -19.97 -20.52
CA THR A 168 -2.48 -19.65 -21.24
C THR A 168 -2.34 -20.06 -22.70
N ILE A 169 -3.36 -20.73 -23.26
CA ILE A 169 -3.51 -21.00 -24.68
C ILE A 169 -4.83 -20.38 -25.13
N LYS A 170 -4.81 -19.69 -26.26
CA LYS A 170 -6.02 -19.19 -26.94
C LYS A 170 -6.38 -20.20 -28.03
N MET A 171 -7.53 -20.80 -27.91
CA MET A 171 -8.12 -21.69 -28.92
C MET A 171 -9.05 -20.92 -29.84
#